data_2ccb55606baf533738531e55bd851983
#
_entry.id   2ccb55606baf533738531e55bd851983
#
_cell.length_a   1.000
_cell.length_b   1.000
_cell.length_c   1.000
_cell.angle_alpha   90.00
_cell.angle_beta   90.00
_cell.angle_gamma   90.00
#
_symmetry.space_group_name_H-M   'P 1'
#
loop_
_entity.id
_entity.type
_entity.pdbx_description
1 polymer ?
#
loop_
_entity_poly.entity_id
_entity_poly.type
_entity_poly.pdbx_seq_one_letter_code
_entity_poly.pdbx_strand_id
1 'polypeptide(L)'
;ACSDAQWLTRMVENLLSVTRIDSEKVTVQKTPTVLDELLDTVLVKFRKRYPEIPVELETPDAFIVIPMDSMLIQQVLMNLLENAALHAEGMTKLTLKVFTVGNRAVFEVTDNGCGIPRERLKTLFSGTGGTDPDVPADSRKHGMGIGLSVCAAIIKAHGGEIKAESRLGEGTTIRFWLETEEIEMEDAEDEQ
;
A
#
# COMPACT_ATOMS: atom_id res chain seq x y z
N ALA A 1 6.05 -2.04 -26.28
CA ALA A 1 7.16 -1.13 -25.95
C ALA A 1 6.89 -0.25 -24.71
N CYS A 2 5.63 0.04 -24.39
CA CYS A 2 5.29 0.87 -23.20
C CYS A 2 5.31 0.07 -21.89
N SER A 3 5.06 -1.22 -21.95
CA SER A 3 5.02 -2.15 -20.81
C SER A 3 6.40 -2.37 -20.18
N ASP A 4 7.45 -2.42 -20.99
CA ASP A 4 8.81 -2.74 -20.50
C ASP A 4 9.45 -1.56 -19.75
N ALA A 5 9.17 -0.31 -20.17
CA ALA A 5 9.65 0.88 -19.48
C ALA A 5 8.96 1.07 -18.12
N GLN A 6 7.68 0.76 -18.03
CA GLN A 6 6.92 0.79 -16.77
C GLN A 6 7.41 -0.27 -15.78
N TRP A 7 7.74 -1.47 -16.28
CA TRP A 7 8.31 -2.55 -15.48
C TRP A 7 9.69 -2.19 -14.94
N LEU A 8 10.57 -1.62 -15.77
CA LEU A 8 11.90 -1.14 -15.36
C LEU A 8 11.82 -0.03 -14.31
N THR A 9 10.95 0.94 -14.48
CA THR A 9 10.73 2.03 -13.49
C THR A 9 10.29 1.47 -12.15
N ARG A 10 9.37 0.50 -12.16
CA ARG A 10 8.90 -0.20 -10.97
C ARG A 10 10.02 -0.99 -10.27
N MET A 11 10.84 -1.68 -11.06
CA MET A 11 11.97 -2.46 -10.55
C MET A 11 13.01 -1.55 -9.89
N VAL A 12 13.30 -0.40 -10.49
CA VAL A 12 14.22 0.61 -9.93
C VAL A 12 13.64 1.25 -8.65
N GLU A 13 12.36 1.61 -8.63
CA GLU A 13 11.67 2.14 -7.44
C GLU A 13 11.68 1.12 -6.29
N ASN A 14 11.40 -0.14 -6.58
CA ASN A 14 11.44 -1.23 -5.60
C ASN A 14 12.87 -1.52 -5.12
N LEU A 15 13.87 -1.51 -6.00
CA LEU A 15 15.29 -1.69 -5.64
C LEU A 15 15.80 -0.53 -4.77
N LEU A 16 15.42 0.72 -5.07
CA LEU A 16 15.77 1.88 -4.25
C LEU A 16 15.16 1.79 -2.86
N SER A 17 13.96 1.23 -2.73
CA SER A 17 13.32 0.99 -1.45
C SER A 17 13.97 -0.17 -0.70
N VAL A 18 14.32 -1.27 -1.37
CA VAL A 18 15.05 -2.41 -0.80
C VAL A 18 16.44 -1.99 -0.31
N THR A 19 17.17 -1.18 -1.07
CA THR A 19 18.50 -0.68 -0.63
C THR A 19 18.42 0.26 0.57
N ARG A 20 17.30 0.98 0.75
CA ARG A 20 17.02 1.72 1.99
C ARG A 20 16.65 0.80 3.15
N ILE A 21 16.11 -0.38 2.87
CA ILE A 21 15.62 -1.36 3.86
C ILE A 21 16.71 -2.36 4.27
N ASP A 22 17.66 -2.68 3.39
CA ASP A 22 18.73 -3.67 3.63
C ASP A 22 19.93 -3.16 4.46
N SER A 23 20.01 -1.86 4.70
CA SER A 23 20.96 -1.34 5.68
C SER A 23 20.33 -1.51 7.08
N GLU A 24 20.91 -2.32 7.91
CA GLU A 24 20.53 -2.82 9.25
C GLU A 24 19.72 -1.90 10.23
N LYS A 25 19.29 -0.74 9.79
CA LYS A 25 18.34 0.19 10.44
C LYS A 25 17.67 1.06 9.39
N VAL A 26 16.52 0.63 8.89
CA VAL A 26 15.64 1.56 8.18
C VAL A 26 15.21 2.65 9.15
N THR A 27 15.86 3.78 9.05
CA THR A 27 15.46 4.96 9.80
C THR A 27 14.35 5.66 9.03
N VAL A 28 13.12 5.38 9.40
CA VAL A 28 11.95 6.10 8.91
C VAL A 28 11.98 7.51 9.49
N GLN A 29 11.98 8.52 8.65
CA GLN A 29 11.87 9.91 9.06
C GLN A 29 10.40 10.31 9.08
N LYS A 30 9.75 10.13 10.22
CA LYS A 30 8.37 10.52 10.42
C LYS A 30 8.25 12.03 10.49
N THR A 31 7.42 12.61 9.62
CA THR A 31 7.01 14.01 9.66
C THR A 31 5.49 14.07 9.67
N PRO A 32 4.88 15.08 10.34
CA PRO A 32 3.44 15.29 10.29
C PRO A 32 2.97 15.41 8.83
N THR A 33 2.09 14.53 8.41
CA THR A 33 1.61 14.46 7.03
C THR A 33 0.10 14.58 7.02
N VAL A 34 -0.44 15.53 6.24
CA VAL A 34 -1.87 15.70 6.04
C VAL A 34 -2.39 14.54 5.16
N LEU A 35 -3.38 13.82 5.66
CA LEU A 35 -3.93 12.65 4.99
C LEU A 35 -4.44 12.95 3.57
N ASP A 36 -5.21 14.02 3.41
CA ASP A 36 -5.78 14.40 2.12
C ASP A 36 -4.71 14.70 1.07
N GLU A 37 -3.65 15.39 1.45
CA GLU A 37 -2.52 15.70 0.54
C GLU A 37 -1.79 14.41 0.11
N LEU A 38 -1.60 13.47 1.02
CA LEU A 38 -1.03 12.16 0.72
C LEU A 38 -1.87 11.41 -0.31
N LEU A 39 -3.18 11.31 -0.06
CA LEU A 39 -4.11 10.57 -0.91
C LEU A 39 -4.25 11.21 -2.29
N ASP A 40 -4.34 12.54 -2.37
CA ASP A 40 -4.39 13.26 -3.63
C ASP A 40 -3.13 13.01 -4.47
N THR A 41 -1.96 13.06 -3.84
CA THR A 41 -0.69 12.78 -4.52
C THR A 41 -0.65 11.36 -5.10
N VAL A 42 -1.08 10.37 -4.32
CA VAL A 42 -1.12 8.97 -4.74
C VAL A 42 -2.12 8.77 -5.90
N LEU A 43 -3.33 9.31 -5.77
CA LEU A 43 -4.38 9.15 -6.77
C LEU A 43 -4.04 9.85 -8.09
N VAL A 44 -3.43 11.03 -8.04
CA VAL A 44 -2.94 11.73 -9.25
C VAL A 44 -1.90 10.87 -9.97
N LYS A 45 -0.92 10.32 -9.24
CA LYS A 45 0.10 9.41 -9.81
C LYS A 45 -0.52 8.15 -10.40
N PHE A 46 -1.46 7.54 -9.68
CA PHE A 46 -2.12 6.31 -10.12
C PHE A 46 -2.97 6.55 -11.39
N ARG A 47 -3.81 7.57 -11.41
CA ARG A 47 -4.66 7.94 -12.56
C ARG A 47 -3.85 8.29 -13.80
N LYS A 48 -2.68 8.89 -13.63
CA LYS A 48 -1.77 9.17 -14.75
C LYS A 48 -1.21 7.88 -15.37
N ARG A 49 -0.98 6.85 -14.56
CA ARG A 49 -0.42 5.57 -15.01
C ARG A 49 -1.48 4.59 -15.50
N TYR A 50 -2.66 4.61 -14.88
CA TYR A 50 -3.81 3.74 -15.15
C TYR A 50 -5.10 4.56 -15.34
N PRO A 51 -5.20 5.35 -16.43
CA PRO A 51 -6.32 6.27 -16.63
C PRO A 51 -7.67 5.56 -16.81
N GLU A 52 -7.66 4.30 -17.25
CA GLU A 52 -8.83 3.46 -17.46
C GLU A 52 -9.36 2.78 -16.20
N ILE A 53 -8.62 2.85 -15.08
CA ILE A 53 -9.01 2.20 -13.83
C ILE A 53 -9.48 3.27 -12.85
N PRO A 54 -10.80 3.43 -12.61
CA PRO A 54 -11.30 4.34 -11.61
C PRO A 54 -11.03 3.81 -10.20
N VAL A 55 -10.58 4.67 -9.31
CA VAL A 55 -10.44 4.38 -7.88
C VAL A 55 -11.47 5.19 -7.12
N GLU A 56 -12.32 4.50 -6.36
CA GLU A 56 -13.21 5.12 -5.38
C GLU A 56 -12.42 5.44 -4.11
N LEU A 57 -12.52 6.68 -3.65
CA LEU A 57 -11.89 7.12 -2.40
C LEU A 57 -12.94 7.31 -1.32
N GLU A 58 -12.74 6.63 -0.19
CA GLU A 58 -13.55 6.79 1.01
C GLU A 58 -12.66 7.26 2.17
N THR A 59 -12.89 8.46 2.66
CA THR A 59 -12.13 9.06 3.78
C THR A 59 -13.06 9.66 4.82
N PRO A 60 -12.62 9.79 6.07
CA PRO A 60 -13.36 10.55 7.09
C PRO A 60 -13.49 12.02 6.69
N ASP A 61 -14.59 12.63 7.01
CA ASP A 61 -14.83 14.07 6.86
C ASP A 61 -14.17 14.85 8.03
N ALA A 62 -12.90 14.63 8.25
CA ALA A 62 -12.11 15.23 9.32
C ALA A 62 -10.69 15.53 8.85
N PHE A 63 -10.11 16.60 9.37
CA PHE A 63 -8.70 16.92 9.13
C PHE A 63 -7.83 15.98 9.96
N ILE A 64 -7.06 15.13 9.27
CA ILE A 64 -6.22 14.10 9.90
C ILE A 64 -4.77 14.34 9.51
N VAL A 65 -3.91 14.39 10.54
CA VAL A 65 -2.47 14.46 10.39
C VAL A 65 -1.87 13.17 10.97
N ILE A 66 -0.99 12.54 10.23
CA ILE A 66 -0.37 11.27 10.62
C ILE A 66 1.16 11.43 10.52
N PRO A 67 1.90 11.11 11.58
CA PRO A 67 3.36 11.08 11.51
C PRO A 67 3.80 9.88 10.68
N MET A 68 4.44 10.17 9.54
CA MET A 68 4.92 9.15 8.61
C MET A 68 6.08 9.65 7.75
N ASP A 69 6.81 8.72 7.15
CA ASP A 69 7.64 9.02 5.98
C ASP A 69 6.74 8.99 4.74
N SER A 70 6.32 10.17 4.30
CA SER A 70 5.31 10.31 3.25
C SER A 70 5.72 9.67 1.92
N MET A 71 7.01 9.69 1.57
CA MET A 71 7.49 9.06 0.33
C MET A 71 7.37 7.54 0.38
N LEU A 72 7.70 6.94 1.52
CA LEU A 72 7.59 5.49 1.72
C LEU A 72 6.12 5.04 1.77
N ILE A 73 5.25 5.78 2.45
CA ILE A 73 3.82 5.44 2.49
C ILE A 73 3.15 5.65 1.13
N GLN A 74 3.51 6.70 0.37
CA GLN A 74 3.06 6.84 -1.01
C GLN A 74 3.44 5.61 -1.84
N GLN A 75 4.65 5.09 -1.66
CA GLN A 75 5.09 3.89 -2.36
C GLN A 75 4.29 2.65 -1.96
N VAL A 76 3.98 2.47 -0.67
CA VAL A 76 3.10 1.39 -0.22
C VAL A 76 1.75 1.48 -0.91
N LEU A 77 1.08 2.63 -0.86
CA LEU A 77 -0.23 2.82 -1.47
C LEU A 77 -0.21 2.60 -2.99
N MET A 78 0.81 3.12 -3.68
CA MET A 78 0.99 2.86 -5.11
C MET A 78 1.17 1.37 -5.41
N ASN A 79 1.99 0.66 -4.64
CA ASN A 79 2.18 -0.78 -4.81
C ASN A 79 0.88 -1.57 -4.61
N LEU A 80 0.07 -1.22 -3.61
CA LEU A 80 -1.21 -1.89 -3.36
C LEU A 80 -2.21 -1.65 -4.48
N LEU A 81 -2.35 -0.41 -4.95
CA LEU A 81 -3.23 -0.07 -6.07
C LEU A 81 -2.77 -0.72 -7.38
N GLU A 82 -1.47 -0.73 -7.65
CA GLU A 82 -0.90 -1.37 -8.84
C GLU A 82 -1.03 -2.89 -8.81
N ASN A 83 -0.94 -3.52 -7.63
CA ASN A 83 -1.21 -4.94 -7.51
C ASN A 83 -2.65 -5.28 -7.92
N ALA A 84 -3.63 -4.50 -7.49
CA ALA A 84 -5.01 -4.68 -7.94
C ALA A 84 -5.12 -4.47 -9.47
N ALA A 85 -4.55 -3.40 -10.00
CA ALA A 85 -4.59 -3.10 -11.43
C ALA A 85 -3.99 -4.20 -12.33
N LEU A 86 -2.96 -4.89 -11.84
CA LEU A 86 -2.21 -5.88 -12.64
C LEU A 86 -2.65 -7.33 -12.41
N HIS A 87 -3.21 -7.64 -11.26
CA HIS A 87 -3.44 -9.02 -10.83
C HIS A 87 -4.90 -9.35 -10.48
N ALA A 88 -5.75 -8.34 -10.28
CA ALA A 88 -7.16 -8.56 -10.01
C ALA A 88 -7.94 -8.76 -11.33
N GLU A 89 -7.72 -9.90 -11.97
CA GLU A 89 -8.40 -10.25 -13.22
C GLU A 89 -9.92 -10.19 -13.03
N GLY A 90 -10.61 -9.55 -13.98
CA GLY A 90 -12.05 -9.35 -13.92
C GLY A 90 -12.51 -8.25 -12.95
N MET A 91 -11.59 -7.50 -12.38
CA MET A 91 -11.91 -6.36 -11.49
C MET A 91 -12.73 -5.30 -12.22
N THR A 92 -13.80 -4.87 -11.56
CA THR A 92 -14.65 -3.75 -12.01
C THR A 92 -14.72 -2.63 -10.99
N LYS A 93 -14.25 -2.88 -9.78
CA LYS A 93 -14.25 -1.91 -8.67
C LYS A 93 -12.94 -1.97 -7.90
N LEU A 94 -12.31 -0.81 -7.71
CA LEU A 94 -11.13 -0.61 -6.87
C LEU A 94 -11.42 0.54 -5.90
N THR A 95 -11.26 0.28 -4.61
CA THR A 95 -11.54 1.24 -3.54
C THR A 95 -10.31 1.45 -2.68
N LEU A 96 -9.99 2.71 -2.41
CA LEU A 96 -9.05 3.12 -1.37
C LEU A 96 -9.85 3.76 -0.24
N LYS A 97 -9.83 3.12 0.93
CA LYS A 97 -10.56 3.57 2.11
C LYS A 97 -9.61 3.87 3.25
N VAL A 98 -9.84 4.97 3.93
CA VAL A 98 -9.13 5.32 5.17
C VAL A 98 -10.14 5.63 6.25
N PHE A 99 -9.91 5.11 7.44
CA PHE A 99 -10.74 5.39 8.62
C PHE A 99 -9.87 5.32 9.88
N THR A 100 -10.37 5.87 10.97
CA THR A 100 -9.65 5.87 12.26
C THR A 100 -10.32 4.94 13.25
N VAL A 101 -9.50 4.22 14.02
CA VAL A 101 -9.92 3.38 15.13
C VAL A 101 -9.01 3.68 16.32
N GLY A 102 -9.51 4.37 17.34
CA GLY A 102 -8.67 4.87 18.43
C GLY A 102 -7.56 5.77 17.88
N ASN A 103 -6.33 5.50 18.28
CA ASN A 103 -5.12 6.22 17.83
C ASN A 103 -4.50 5.64 16.54
N ARG A 104 -5.27 4.91 15.73
CA ARG A 104 -4.80 4.30 14.49
C ARG A 104 -5.56 4.81 13.28
N ALA A 105 -4.83 5.19 12.25
CA ALA A 105 -5.36 5.37 10.91
C ALA A 105 -5.22 4.06 10.13
N VAL A 106 -6.31 3.53 9.65
CA VAL A 106 -6.39 2.28 8.91
C VAL A 106 -6.60 2.59 7.44
N PHE A 107 -5.75 2.02 6.60
CA PHE A 107 -5.79 2.14 5.14
C PHE A 107 -6.19 0.80 4.55
N GLU A 108 -7.20 0.78 3.70
CA GLU A 108 -7.66 -0.41 3.00
C GLU A 108 -7.66 -0.18 1.49
N VAL A 109 -7.06 -1.11 0.75
CA VAL A 109 -7.18 -1.21 -0.70
C VAL A 109 -7.96 -2.47 -1.01
N THR A 110 -9.14 -2.31 -1.61
CA THR A 110 -10.06 -3.42 -1.91
C THR A 110 -10.36 -3.47 -3.39
N ASP A 111 -10.20 -4.63 -3.99
CA ASP A 111 -10.65 -4.96 -5.33
C ASP A 111 -11.70 -6.09 -5.30
N ASN A 112 -12.51 -6.15 -6.34
CA ASN A 112 -13.50 -7.22 -6.56
C ASN A 112 -13.08 -8.18 -7.69
N GLY A 113 -11.78 -8.40 -7.86
CA GLY A 113 -11.23 -9.26 -8.90
C GLY A 113 -11.25 -10.76 -8.56
N CYS A 114 -10.36 -11.50 -9.19
CA CYS A 114 -10.32 -12.98 -9.08
C CYS A 114 -9.96 -13.51 -7.68
N GLY A 115 -9.41 -12.65 -6.80
CA GLY A 115 -8.93 -13.05 -5.49
C GLY A 115 -7.61 -13.85 -5.51
N ILE A 116 -7.14 -14.21 -4.32
CA ILE A 116 -5.85 -14.90 -4.11
C ILE A 116 -6.11 -16.25 -3.45
N PRO A 117 -5.53 -17.36 -3.95
CA PRO A 117 -5.62 -18.66 -3.31
C PRO A 117 -5.02 -18.64 -1.90
N ARG A 118 -5.64 -19.37 -0.98
CA ARG A 118 -5.25 -19.40 0.44
C ARG A 118 -3.76 -19.74 0.66
N GLU A 119 -3.20 -20.61 -0.16
CA GLU A 119 -1.79 -21.01 -0.08
C GLU A 119 -0.85 -19.84 -0.40
N ARG A 120 -1.18 -19.05 -1.42
CA ARG A 120 -0.41 -17.84 -1.77
C ARG A 120 -0.60 -16.71 -0.77
N LEU A 121 -1.77 -16.63 -0.15
CA LEU A 121 -2.06 -15.59 0.84
C LEU A 121 -1.14 -15.69 2.06
N LYS A 122 -0.78 -16.91 2.47
CA LYS A 122 0.12 -17.16 3.61
C LYS A 122 1.54 -16.61 3.40
N THR A 123 2.01 -16.56 2.16
CA THR A 123 3.37 -16.13 1.79
C THR A 123 3.40 -14.77 1.10
N LEU A 124 2.27 -14.08 1.04
CA LEU A 124 2.10 -12.88 0.25
C LEU A 124 3.12 -11.77 0.58
N PHE A 125 3.45 -11.61 1.85
CA PHE A 125 4.37 -10.57 2.34
C PHE A 125 5.79 -11.08 2.62
N SER A 126 6.08 -12.36 2.43
CA SER A 126 7.37 -12.95 2.79
C SER A 126 8.48 -12.79 1.75
N GLY A 127 8.15 -12.29 0.57
CA GLY A 127 9.11 -12.17 -0.54
C GLY A 127 9.55 -13.51 -1.15
N THR A 128 9.13 -14.65 -0.60
CA THR A 128 9.50 -15.99 -1.04
C THR A 128 8.54 -16.59 -2.10
N GLY A 129 7.61 -15.80 -2.56
CA GLY A 129 6.65 -16.21 -3.59
C GLY A 129 7.32 -16.32 -4.95
N GLY A 130 7.90 -17.49 -5.28
CA GLY A 130 8.37 -17.69 -6.64
C GLY A 130 9.47 -18.73 -6.87
N THR A 131 9.77 -19.60 -5.93
CA THR A 131 10.67 -20.74 -6.14
C THR A 131 9.94 -22.07 -6.33
N ASP A 132 8.70 -22.05 -6.81
CA ASP A 132 8.05 -23.27 -7.22
C ASP A 132 8.61 -23.65 -8.61
N PRO A 133 9.37 -24.76 -8.74
CA PRO A 133 9.96 -25.17 -10.01
C PRO A 133 8.93 -25.56 -11.06
N ASP A 134 7.69 -25.84 -10.67
CA ASP A 134 6.60 -26.27 -11.55
C ASP A 134 5.77 -25.12 -12.15
N VAL A 135 6.09 -23.85 -11.79
CA VAL A 135 5.41 -22.69 -12.38
C VAL A 135 6.16 -22.22 -13.64
N PRO A 136 5.49 -22.14 -14.82
CA PRO A 136 6.11 -21.68 -16.05
C PRO A 136 6.79 -20.32 -15.90
N ALA A 137 7.96 -20.16 -16.53
CA ALA A 137 8.79 -18.94 -16.45
C ALA A 137 8.04 -17.66 -16.86
N ASP A 138 7.00 -17.76 -17.67
CA ASP A 138 6.14 -16.64 -18.06
C ASP A 138 5.23 -16.13 -16.94
N SER A 139 4.85 -17.00 -16.01
CA SER A 139 4.09 -16.61 -14.82
C SER A 139 4.97 -15.95 -13.73
N ARG A 140 6.29 -16.14 -13.81
CA ARG A 140 7.28 -15.50 -12.92
C ARG A 140 7.53 -14.02 -13.26
N LYS A 141 7.14 -13.58 -14.45
CA LYS A 141 7.37 -12.21 -14.94
C LYS A 141 6.50 -11.14 -14.26
N HIS A 142 5.53 -11.54 -13.49
CA HIS A 142 4.64 -10.59 -12.78
C HIS A 142 4.89 -10.68 -11.27
N GLY A 143 6.08 -10.26 -10.86
CA GLY A 143 6.57 -10.28 -9.48
C GLY A 143 5.63 -9.69 -8.43
N MET A 144 4.61 -10.48 -8.05
CA MET A 144 3.69 -10.12 -6.95
C MET A 144 4.40 -10.14 -5.57
N GLY A 145 5.57 -10.79 -5.48
CA GLY A 145 6.26 -11.03 -4.20
C GLY A 145 7.12 -9.87 -3.69
N ILE A 146 7.85 -9.18 -4.58
CA ILE A 146 8.85 -8.18 -4.16
C ILE A 146 8.16 -6.89 -3.67
N GLY A 147 7.12 -6.41 -4.36
CA GLY A 147 6.42 -5.20 -4.01
C GLY A 147 5.71 -5.28 -2.65
N LEU A 148 5.09 -6.41 -2.34
CA LEU A 148 4.35 -6.60 -1.08
C LEU A 148 5.26 -6.85 0.11
N SER A 149 6.38 -7.54 -0.05
CA SER A 149 7.39 -7.69 1.01
C SER A 149 8.02 -6.34 1.39
N VAL A 150 8.24 -5.48 0.42
CA VAL A 150 8.70 -4.10 0.64
C VAL A 150 7.64 -3.30 1.41
N CYS A 151 6.37 -3.41 1.03
CA CYS A 151 5.26 -2.79 1.77
C CYS A 151 5.24 -3.23 3.23
N ALA A 152 5.38 -4.53 3.49
CA ALA A 152 5.41 -5.07 4.86
C ALA A 152 6.58 -4.52 5.67
N ALA A 153 7.77 -4.42 5.08
CA ALA A 153 8.95 -3.86 5.72
C ALA A 153 8.78 -2.37 6.05
N ILE A 154 8.23 -1.58 5.13
CA ILE A 154 7.94 -0.15 5.34
C ILE A 154 6.94 0.04 6.48
N ILE A 155 5.84 -0.69 6.47
CA ILE A 155 4.79 -0.57 7.50
C ILE A 155 5.33 -1.01 8.86
N LYS A 156 6.09 -2.10 8.92
CA LYS A 156 6.75 -2.55 10.15
C LYS A 156 7.72 -1.49 10.70
N ALA A 157 8.51 -0.86 9.83
CA ALA A 157 9.42 0.21 10.21
C ALA A 157 8.69 1.45 10.77
N HIS A 158 7.43 1.67 10.39
CA HIS A 158 6.54 2.70 10.94
C HIS A 158 5.88 2.29 12.27
N GLY A 159 6.07 1.05 12.73
CA GLY A 159 5.42 0.52 13.93
C GLY A 159 3.99 0.01 13.68
N GLY A 160 3.57 -0.09 12.42
CA GLY A 160 2.28 -0.60 11.99
C GLY A 160 2.29 -2.08 11.64
N GLU A 161 1.17 -2.55 11.12
CA GLU A 161 0.98 -3.91 10.64
C GLU A 161 0.21 -3.90 9.32
N ILE A 162 0.54 -4.83 8.43
CA ILE A 162 -0.15 -5.04 7.16
C ILE A 162 -0.74 -6.45 7.10
N LYS A 163 -1.97 -6.58 6.62
CA LYS A 163 -2.69 -7.84 6.45
C LYS A 163 -3.41 -7.88 5.11
N ALA A 164 -3.66 -9.08 4.63
CA ALA A 164 -4.47 -9.32 3.44
C ALA A 164 -5.56 -10.33 3.74
N GLU A 165 -6.75 -10.05 3.26
CA GLU A 165 -7.90 -10.95 3.25
C GLU A 165 -8.35 -11.12 1.80
N SER A 166 -8.55 -12.35 1.38
CA SER A 166 -8.97 -12.64 0.01
C SER A 166 -9.76 -13.93 -0.07
N ARG A 167 -10.70 -13.95 -1.01
CA ARG A 167 -11.46 -15.14 -1.41
C ARG A 167 -11.49 -15.24 -2.92
N LEU A 168 -11.25 -16.44 -3.43
CA LEU A 168 -11.33 -16.70 -4.86
C LEU A 168 -12.69 -16.33 -5.42
N GLY A 169 -12.71 -15.52 -6.47
CA GLY A 169 -13.92 -15.04 -7.14
C GLY A 169 -14.62 -13.86 -6.43
N GLU A 170 -14.14 -13.42 -5.26
CA GLU A 170 -14.75 -12.32 -4.52
C GLU A 170 -13.85 -11.06 -4.45
N GLY A 171 -12.54 -11.24 -4.65
CA GLY A 171 -11.55 -10.16 -4.62
C GLY A 171 -10.60 -10.21 -3.45
N THR A 172 -9.88 -9.10 -3.24
CA THR A 172 -8.84 -8.97 -2.23
C THR A 172 -8.95 -7.63 -1.50
N THR A 173 -8.76 -7.66 -0.19
CA THR A 173 -8.57 -6.47 0.65
C THR A 173 -7.20 -6.55 1.31
N ILE A 174 -6.37 -5.55 1.09
CA ILE A 174 -5.11 -5.37 1.81
C ILE A 174 -5.26 -4.17 2.72
N ARG A 175 -4.97 -4.38 3.99
CA ARG A 175 -5.15 -3.39 5.06
C ARG A 175 -3.86 -3.19 5.83
N PHE A 176 -3.51 -1.93 6.10
CA PHE A 176 -2.46 -1.59 7.07
C PHE A 176 -2.90 -0.43 7.96
N TRP A 177 -2.22 -0.25 9.07
CA TRP A 177 -2.48 0.85 9.97
C TRP A 177 -1.19 1.55 10.41
N LEU A 178 -1.32 2.83 10.70
CA LEU A 178 -0.30 3.69 11.28
C LEU A 178 -0.87 4.34 12.54
N GLU A 179 -0.01 4.60 13.52
CA GLU A 179 -0.40 5.38 14.69
C GLU A 179 -0.55 6.86 14.31
N THR A 180 -1.64 7.46 14.78
CA THR A 180 -1.85 8.92 14.74
C THR A 180 -1.29 9.54 15.99
N GLU A 181 -0.79 10.78 15.92
CA GLU A 181 -0.52 11.52 17.13
C GLU A 181 -1.85 11.87 17.81
N GLU A 182 -1.95 11.64 19.12
CA GLU A 182 -2.96 12.29 19.92
C GLU A 182 -2.63 13.79 19.88
N ILE A 183 -3.47 14.59 19.23
CA ILE A 183 -3.45 16.03 19.40
C ILE A 183 -4.02 16.24 20.80
N GLU A 184 -3.16 16.39 21.81
CA GLU A 184 -3.56 17.00 23.07
C GLU A 184 -4.08 18.39 22.69
N MET A 185 -5.40 18.55 22.64
CA MET A 185 -6.00 19.88 22.65
C MET A 185 -5.68 20.42 24.04
N GLU A 186 -4.63 21.24 24.13
CA GLU A 186 -4.45 22.13 25.26
C GLU A 186 -5.75 22.93 25.32
N ASP A 187 -6.56 22.62 26.33
CA ASP A 187 -7.70 23.43 26.71
C ASP A 187 -7.13 24.85 26.95
N ALA A 188 -7.49 25.73 26.04
CA ALA A 188 -7.32 27.15 26.24
C ALA A 188 -8.30 27.54 27.36
N GLU A 189 -7.96 27.19 28.60
CA GLU A 189 -8.62 27.74 29.78
C GLU A 189 -8.16 29.19 29.96
N ASP A 190 -9.10 30.05 29.68
CA ASP A 190 -9.38 31.33 30.39
C ASP A 190 -8.20 32.17 30.88
N GLU A 191 -7.85 33.19 30.14
CA GLU A 191 -7.52 34.46 30.76
C GLU A 191 -8.75 35.38 30.71
N GLN A 192 -9.39 35.49 31.89
CA GLN A 192 -10.27 36.59 32.24
C GLN A 192 -9.44 37.83 32.63
#